data_596846136e8b37e29b0c99d1206ab558
#
_entry.id   596846136e8b37e29b0c99d1206ab558
#
_cell.length_a   1.000
_cell.length_b   1.000
_cell.length_c   1.000
_cell.angle_alpha   90.00
_cell.angle_beta   90.00
_cell.angle_gamma   90.00
#
_symmetry.space_group_name_H-M   'P 1'
#
loop_
_entity.id
_entity.type
_entity.pdbx_description
1 polymer ?
#
loop_
_entity_poly.entity_id
_entity_poly.type
_entity_poly.pdbx_seq_one_letter_code
_entity_poly.pdbx_strand_id
1 'polypeptide(L)'
;TSNRQASKGSAAVVAARGSTPSAGPRRRTAAGPFDVAFFPEGGYLIDGQPCRVGFKALGRDGLSRQVTGTVRDDRGRTVARFASRHAGMGSFEFTPRPGRRYTAECVQTSGGKARRFDLPEANDLTFVLRVEPNDTSFVVSVRSAKKWRPQGLKLLVHRCGTQCYYKEWNPQHASLTFLRDELPGGLYQILLLSPTGEAYSERLVFN
;
A
#
# COMPACT_ATOMS: atom_id res chain seq x y z
N THR A 1 24.21 -67.04 34.24
CA THR A 1 25.31 -67.06 33.24
C THR A 1 25.12 -65.85 32.31
N SER A 2 26.18 -65.15 32.26
CA SER A 2 26.66 -64.21 31.22
C SER A 2 26.38 -62.72 31.37
N ASN A 3 27.38 -62.17 31.87
CA ASN A 3 27.85 -60.80 31.95
C ASN A 3 28.02 -60.15 30.57
N ARG A 4 27.56 -58.89 30.37
CA ARG A 4 28.27 -57.97 29.48
C ARG A 4 28.10 -56.52 29.94
N GLN A 5 29.23 -55.96 30.25
CA GLN A 5 29.52 -54.55 30.51
C GLN A 5 29.16 -53.72 29.27
N ALA A 6 28.52 -52.55 29.49
CA ALA A 6 28.43 -51.49 28.52
C ALA A 6 29.35 -50.33 28.94
N SER A 7 30.28 -50.01 28.08
CA SER A 7 31.28 -48.97 28.19
C SER A 7 30.66 -47.57 28.12
N LYS A 8 31.08 -46.69 29.04
CA LYS A 8 30.80 -45.25 29.00
C LYS A 8 31.66 -44.59 27.90
N GLY A 9 31.02 -44.14 26.85
CA GLY A 9 31.62 -43.23 25.88
C GLY A 9 31.32 -41.77 26.27
N SER A 10 32.36 -41.08 26.75
CA SER A 10 32.32 -39.63 27.01
C SER A 10 32.44 -38.90 25.67
N ALA A 11 31.36 -38.24 25.22
CA ALA A 11 31.45 -37.36 24.09
C ALA A 11 31.77 -35.93 24.56
N ALA A 12 32.96 -35.47 24.23
CA ALA A 12 33.39 -34.10 24.43
C ALA A 12 32.63 -33.19 23.48
N VAL A 13 31.83 -32.29 24.04
CA VAL A 13 31.20 -31.21 23.26
C VAL A 13 32.25 -30.14 22.99
N VAL A 14 32.71 -30.07 21.74
CA VAL A 14 33.54 -28.99 21.24
C VAL A 14 32.63 -27.79 21.00
N ALA A 15 32.71 -26.79 21.85
CA ALA A 15 32.04 -25.50 21.65
C ALA A 15 32.70 -24.77 20.46
N ALA A 16 32.06 -24.80 19.33
CA ALA A 16 32.42 -23.93 18.20
C ALA A 16 32.10 -22.47 18.57
N ARG A 17 33.13 -21.67 18.78
CA ARG A 17 33.02 -20.22 18.89
C ARG A 17 32.53 -19.68 17.53
N GLY A 18 31.25 -19.36 17.43
CA GLY A 18 30.67 -18.66 16.31
C GLY A 18 31.26 -17.25 16.26
N SER A 19 32.10 -16.99 15.28
CA SER A 19 32.51 -15.65 14.89
C SER A 19 31.26 -14.95 14.30
N THR A 20 30.75 -13.94 15.00
CA THR A 20 29.75 -12.98 14.43
C THR A 20 30.34 -12.35 13.18
N PRO A 21 29.67 -12.43 12.03
CA PRO A 21 30.13 -11.69 10.84
C PRO A 21 30.05 -10.20 11.14
N SER A 22 31.24 -9.56 11.19
CA SER A 22 31.39 -8.12 11.18
C SER A 22 30.58 -7.56 9.98
N ALA A 23 29.56 -6.74 10.26
CA ALA A 23 28.87 -6.01 9.23
C ALA A 23 29.87 -5.03 8.59
N GLY A 24 30.41 -5.41 7.46
CA GLY A 24 31.26 -4.55 6.64
C GLY A 24 30.54 -3.25 6.32
N PRO A 25 31.28 -2.17 6.03
CA PRO A 25 30.68 -0.86 5.77
C PRO A 25 29.63 -1.00 4.66
N ARG A 26 28.36 -0.63 4.96
CA ARG A 26 27.28 -0.58 3.96
C ARG A 26 27.75 0.30 2.82
N ARG A 27 28.07 -0.33 1.70
CA ARG A 27 28.47 0.35 0.48
C ARG A 27 27.34 1.33 0.13
N ARG A 28 27.60 2.62 0.27
CA ARG A 28 26.70 3.67 -0.23
C ARG A 28 26.56 3.41 -1.73
N THR A 29 25.45 2.83 -2.14
CA THR A 29 25.15 2.67 -3.56
C THR A 29 25.09 4.05 -4.17
N ALA A 30 25.95 4.33 -5.14
CA ALA A 30 25.95 5.59 -5.88
C ALA A 30 24.53 5.86 -6.41
N ALA A 31 24.12 7.13 -6.39
CA ALA A 31 22.82 7.58 -6.89
C ALA A 31 22.72 7.29 -8.40
N GLY A 32 22.23 6.09 -8.74
CA GLY A 32 21.98 5.67 -10.12
C GLY A 32 20.58 6.08 -10.59
N PRO A 33 20.26 5.86 -11.89
CA PRO A 33 18.93 6.07 -12.41
C PRO A 33 17.89 5.28 -11.59
N PHE A 34 16.75 5.89 -11.32
CA PHE A 34 15.64 5.28 -10.59
C PHE A 34 14.31 5.65 -11.20
N ASP A 35 13.28 4.87 -10.94
CA ASP A 35 11.90 5.15 -11.29
C ASP A 35 11.03 5.18 -10.06
N VAL A 36 9.91 5.91 -10.13
CA VAL A 36 8.90 6.01 -9.07
C VAL A 36 7.54 5.73 -9.69
N ALA A 37 6.87 4.70 -9.18
CA ALA A 37 5.49 4.40 -9.52
C ALA A 37 4.55 4.88 -8.41
N PHE A 38 3.38 5.40 -8.82
CA PHE A 38 2.35 5.92 -7.93
C PHE A 38 1.09 5.06 -8.01
N PHE A 39 0.52 4.77 -6.85
CA PHE A 39 -0.62 3.88 -6.67
C PHE A 39 -1.69 4.59 -5.85
N PRO A 40 -2.66 5.26 -6.48
CA PRO A 40 -3.79 5.83 -5.77
C PRO A 40 -4.57 4.76 -5.01
N GLU A 41 -4.96 5.04 -3.78
CA GLU A 41 -5.79 4.15 -2.99
C GLU A 41 -7.15 3.94 -3.67
N GLY A 42 -7.53 2.67 -3.89
CA GLY A 42 -8.73 2.31 -4.62
C GLY A 42 -8.58 2.35 -6.15
N GLY A 43 -7.37 2.61 -6.67
CA GLY A 43 -7.02 2.54 -8.09
C GLY A 43 -7.02 3.89 -8.82
N TYR A 44 -7.75 4.89 -8.33
CA TYR A 44 -7.92 6.17 -9.03
C TYR A 44 -7.76 7.37 -8.11
N LEU A 45 -7.26 8.48 -8.65
CA LEU A 45 -7.42 9.80 -8.06
C LEU A 45 -8.82 10.32 -8.38
N ILE A 46 -9.52 10.83 -7.37
CA ILE A 46 -10.88 11.35 -7.55
C ILE A 46 -10.89 12.87 -7.41
N ASP A 47 -11.43 13.54 -8.39
CA ASP A 47 -11.55 15.00 -8.41
C ASP A 47 -12.31 15.54 -7.19
N GLY A 48 -11.67 16.48 -6.49
CA GLY A 48 -12.23 17.17 -5.34
C GLY A 48 -12.32 16.34 -4.06
N GLN A 49 -11.77 15.12 -4.04
CA GLN A 49 -11.73 14.26 -2.86
C GLN A 49 -10.30 14.11 -2.32
N PRO A 50 -10.11 14.01 -0.99
CA PRO A 50 -8.82 13.62 -0.43
C PRO A 50 -8.43 12.23 -0.90
N CYS A 51 -7.30 12.12 -1.59
CA CYS A 51 -6.77 10.87 -2.11
C CYS A 51 -5.44 10.54 -1.43
N ARG A 52 -5.32 9.30 -0.95
CA ARG A 52 -4.04 8.75 -0.51
C ARG A 52 -3.37 8.08 -1.69
N VAL A 53 -2.08 8.34 -1.87
CA VAL A 53 -1.26 7.78 -2.95
C VAL A 53 -0.08 7.07 -2.34
N GLY A 54 -0.01 5.76 -2.53
CA GLY A 54 1.18 4.98 -2.28
C GLY A 54 2.21 5.21 -3.37
N PHE A 55 3.49 5.03 -3.07
CA PHE A 55 4.54 5.04 -4.09
C PHE A 55 5.61 4.00 -3.81
N LYS A 56 6.31 3.61 -4.88
CA LYS A 56 7.48 2.73 -4.84
C LYS A 56 8.56 3.29 -5.73
N ALA A 57 9.77 3.44 -5.17
CA ALA A 57 10.97 3.87 -5.90
C ALA A 57 11.93 2.69 -6.06
N LEU A 58 12.33 2.41 -7.31
CA LEU A 58 13.24 1.34 -7.69
C LEU A 58 14.35 1.86 -8.58
N GLY A 59 15.56 1.35 -8.38
CA GLY A 59 16.65 1.51 -9.33
C GLY A 59 16.52 0.56 -10.52
N ARG A 60 17.27 0.79 -11.58
CA ARG A 60 17.34 -0.14 -12.74
C ARG A 60 17.84 -1.54 -12.39
N ASP A 61 18.53 -1.67 -11.28
CA ASP A 61 18.99 -2.94 -10.71
C ASP A 61 17.90 -3.68 -9.90
N GLY A 62 16.67 -3.17 -9.90
CA GLY A 62 15.53 -3.71 -9.13
C GLY A 62 15.59 -3.42 -7.63
N LEU A 63 16.65 -2.78 -7.13
CA LEU A 63 16.77 -2.49 -5.72
C LEU A 63 16.01 -1.23 -5.33
N SER A 64 15.45 -1.23 -4.13
CA SER A 64 14.72 -0.09 -3.59
C SER A 64 15.60 1.15 -3.43
N ARG A 65 15.03 2.31 -3.72
CA ARG A 65 15.68 3.61 -3.54
C ARG A 65 14.92 4.44 -2.52
N GLN A 66 15.64 5.00 -1.56
CA GLN A 66 15.07 5.97 -0.64
C GLN A 66 14.99 7.34 -1.35
N VAL A 67 13.80 7.91 -1.41
CA VAL A 67 13.55 9.17 -2.10
C VAL A 67 12.77 10.14 -1.24
N THR A 68 12.95 11.42 -1.49
CA THR A 68 12.04 12.48 -1.10
C THR A 68 11.42 13.08 -2.35
N GLY A 69 10.20 13.57 -2.27
CA GLY A 69 9.50 14.13 -3.41
C GLY A 69 8.59 15.29 -3.06
N THR A 70 8.37 16.15 -4.04
CA THR A 70 7.41 17.25 -3.99
C THR A 70 6.45 17.13 -5.16
N VAL A 71 5.16 17.03 -4.86
CA VAL A 71 4.10 17.02 -5.88
C VAL A 71 3.68 18.45 -6.20
N ARG A 72 3.66 18.76 -7.47
CA ARG A 72 3.23 20.07 -7.98
C ARG A 72 2.10 19.91 -8.99
N ASP A 73 1.21 20.88 -9.03
CA ASP A 73 0.24 21.00 -10.12
C ASP A 73 0.89 21.62 -11.38
N ASP A 74 0.14 21.62 -12.48
CA ASP A 74 0.53 22.22 -13.78
C ASP A 74 0.73 23.74 -13.74
N ARG A 75 0.42 24.41 -12.62
CA ARG A 75 0.73 25.83 -12.33
C ARG A 75 1.95 25.98 -11.42
N GLY A 76 2.66 24.90 -11.11
CA GLY A 76 3.85 24.89 -10.27
C GLY A 76 3.59 24.97 -8.77
N ARG A 77 2.32 24.95 -8.31
CA ARG A 77 1.99 25.01 -6.88
C ARG A 77 2.25 23.66 -6.23
N THR A 78 2.94 23.67 -5.10
CA THR A 78 3.14 22.47 -4.28
C THR A 78 1.82 22.06 -3.64
N VAL A 79 1.42 20.79 -3.86
CA VAL A 79 0.19 20.21 -3.31
C VAL A 79 0.47 19.12 -2.27
N ALA A 80 1.64 18.46 -2.33
CA ALA A 80 2.09 17.51 -1.33
C ALA A 80 3.61 17.41 -1.28
N ARG A 81 4.13 16.87 -0.17
CA ARG A 81 5.52 16.43 -0.02
C ARG A 81 5.53 15.04 0.58
N PHE A 82 6.54 14.24 0.22
CA PHE A 82 6.63 12.88 0.71
C PHE A 82 8.09 12.42 0.85
N ALA A 83 8.26 11.36 1.62
CA ALA A 83 9.53 10.67 1.78
C ALA A 83 9.31 9.17 1.90
N SER A 84 10.26 8.37 1.43
CA SER A 84 10.25 6.93 1.65
C SER A 84 10.33 6.61 3.15
N ARG A 85 9.48 5.70 3.62
CA ARG A 85 9.48 5.19 4.99
C ARG A 85 10.22 3.87 5.12
N HIS A 86 9.95 2.95 4.18
CA HIS A 86 10.55 1.62 4.20
C HIS A 86 10.78 1.14 2.77
N ALA A 87 11.97 0.58 2.49
CA ALA A 87 12.30 -0.07 1.21
C ALA A 87 11.86 0.71 -0.04
N GLY A 88 12.06 2.04 -0.07
CA GLY A 88 11.66 2.90 -1.19
C GLY A 88 10.16 3.12 -1.31
N MET A 89 9.37 2.71 -0.33
CA MET A 89 7.91 2.88 -0.28
C MET A 89 7.52 3.97 0.72
N GLY A 90 6.36 4.57 0.46
CA GLY A 90 5.70 5.52 1.34
C GLY A 90 4.34 5.89 0.78
N SER A 91 3.71 6.85 1.40
CA SER A 91 2.44 7.42 0.95
C SER A 91 2.34 8.89 1.28
N PHE A 92 1.51 9.60 0.55
CA PHE A 92 1.13 10.98 0.79
C PHE A 92 -0.35 11.17 0.45
N GLU A 93 -0.90 12.29 0.90
CA GLU A 93 -2.29 12.67 0.62
C GLU A 93 -2.36 14.04 -0.03
N PHE A 94 -3.29 14.21 -0.96
CA PHE A 94 -3.67 15.49 -1.51
C PHE A 94 -5.08 15.41 -2.10
N THR A 95 -5.66 16.58 -2.40
CA THR A 95 -6.96 16.67 -3.07
C THR A 95 -6.77 17.15 -4.50
N PRO A 96 -6.95 16.28 -5.52
CA PRO A 96 -6.91 16.68 -6.90
C PRO A 96 -7.99 17.70 -7.22
N ARG A 97 -7.71 18.61 -8.13
CA ARG A 97 -8.69 19.58 -8.66
C ARG A 97 -9.05 19.21 -10.09
N PRO A 98 -10.31 19.35 -10.50
CA PRO A 98 -10.76 19.05 -11.85
C PRO A 98 -9.87 19.69 -12.93
N GLY A 99 -9.51 18.89 -13.94
CA GLY A 99 -8.74 19.32 -15.09
C GLY A 99 -7.28 19.68 -14.81
N ARG A 100 -6.73 19.28 -13.65
CA ARG A 100 -5.32 19.50 -13.30
C ARG A 100 -4.49 18.26 -13.51
N ARG A 101 -3.24 18.47 -13.95
CA ARG A 101 -2.20 17.46 -13.98
C ARG A 101 -1.23 17.68 -12.84
N TYR A 102 -0.63 16.60 -12.38
CA TYR A 102 0.27 16.59 -11.23
C TYR A 102 1.56 15.87 -11.58
N THR A 103 2.67 16.46 -11.17
CA THR A 103 4.02 15.90 -11.38
C THR A 103 4.75 15.86 -10.04
N ALA A 104 5.41 14.75 -9.75
CA ALA A 104 6.28 14.61 -8.59
C ALA A 104 7.73 14.82 -9.01
N GLU A 105 8.39 15.77 -8.38
CA GLU A 105 9.84 15.96 -8.48
C GLU A 105 10.50 15.21 -7.33
N CYS A 106 11.25 14.14 -7.66
CA CYS A 106 11.85 13.20 -6.71
C CYS A 106 13.37 13.25 -6.73
N VAL A 107 13.98 13.15 -5.56
CA VAL A 107 15.43 13.08 -5.36
C VAL A 107 15.77 11.90 -4.45
N GLN A 108 16.84 11.16 -4.75
CA GLN A 108 17.32 10.11 -3.84
C GLN A 108 17.95 10.74 -2.59
N THR A 109 17.69 10.17 -1.42
CA THR A 109 18.29 10.64 -0.15
C THR A 109 19.81 10.44 -0.11
N SER A 110 20.36 9.54 -0.94
CA SER A 110 21.79 9.37 -1.16
C SER A 110 22.43 10.47 -2.03
N GLY A 111 21.64 11.40 -2.55
CA GLY A 111 22.06 12.45 -3.47
C GLY A 111 21.76 12.12 -4.93
N GLY A 112 22.10 13.04 -5.83
CA GLY A 112 21.88 12.90 -7.26
C GLY A 112 20.92 13.95 -7.83
N LYS A 113 20.66 13.87 -9.13
CA LYS A 113 19.77 14.81 -9.83
C LYS A 113 18.32 14.51 -9.51
N ALA A 114 17.51 15.53 -9.34
CA ALA A 114 16.06 15.43 -9.28
C ALA A 114 15.51 14.86 -10.60
N ARG A 115 14.48 14.03 -10.50
CA ARG A 115 13.74 13.48 -11.64
C ARG A 115 12.26 13.76 -11.48
N ARG A 116 11.56 13.93 -12.59
CA ARG A 116 10.12 14.19 -12.61
C ARG A 116 9.39 12.96 -13.10
N PHE A 117 8.26 12.72 -12.46
CA PHE A 117 7.36 11.60 -12.74
C PHE A 117 5.92 12.11 -12.69
N ASP A 118 5.15 11.80 -13.70
CA ASP A 118 3.74 12.18 -13.74
C ASP A 118 2.93 11.29 -12.78
N LEU A 119 1.95 11.89 -12.11
CA LEU A 119 0.95 11.15 -11.36
C LEU A 119 -0.16 10.71 -12.32
N PRO A 120 -0.92 9.64 -11.98
CA PRO A 120 -2.13 9.29 -12.71
C PRO A 120 -3.09 10.49 -12.80
N GLU A 121 -3.81 10.59 -13.90
CA GLU A 121 -4.84 11.62 -14.06
C GLU A 121 -6.00 11.38 -13.08
N ALA A 122 -6.57 12.47 -12.57
CA ALA A 122 -7.74 12.37 -11.72
C ALA A 122 -8.98 12.01 -12.55
N ASN A 123 -9.84 11.18 -11.96
CA ASN A 123 -11.05 10.66 -12.59
C ASN A 123 -12.28 11.20 -11.84
N ASP A 124 -13.26 11.68 -12.58
CA ASP A 124 -14.53 12.15 -12.04
C ASP A 124 -15.70 11.21 -12.36
N LEU A 125 -15.45 10.09 -13.03
CA LEU A 125 -16.45 9.16 -13.56
C LEU A 125 -16.52 7.82 -12.82
N THR A 126 -15.78 7.66 -11.72
CA THR A 126 -15.72 6.39 -11.00
C THR A 126 -15.98 6.54 -9.50
N PHE A 127 -16.12 5.39 -8.87
CA PHE A 127 -16.20 5.23 -7.43
C PHE A 127 -14.97 4.47 -6.94
N VAL A 128 -14.45 4.84 -5.78
CA VAL A 128 -13.33 4.14 -5.16
C VAL A 128 -13.63 3.77 -3.71
N LEU A 129 -13.09 2.63 -3.29
CA LEU A 129 -13.09 2.21 -1.89
C LEU A 129 -11.94 2.91 -1.14
N ARG A 130 -12.28 3.45 0.02
CA ARG A 130 -11.32 3.80 1.05
C ARG A 130 -11.52 2.86 2.23
N VAL A 131 -10.45 2.22 2.68
CA VAL A 131 -10.47 1.33 3.83
C VAL A 131 -9.47 1.86 4.85
N GLU A 132 -9.96 2.13 6.05
CA GLU A 132 -9.18 2.66 7.17
C GLU A 132 -9.11 1.59 8.26
N PRO A 133 -7.98 0.84 8.34
CA PRO A 133 -7.79 -0.15 9.39
C PRO A 133 -7.40 0.53 10.71
N ASN A 134 -7.92 -0.01 11.80
CA ASN A 134 -7.45 0.28 13.16
C ASN A 134 -7.27 -1.05 13.93
N ASP A 135 -6.96 -0.98 15.21
CA ASP A 135 -6.63 -2.17 16.01
C ASP A 135 -7.82 -3.13 16.18
N THR A 136 -9.04 -2.62 16.20
CA THR A 136 -10.26 -3.41 16.49
C THR A 136 -11.19 -3.58 15.30
N SER A 137 -11.02 -2.78 14.24
CA SER A 137 -11.92 -2.80 13.09
C SER A 137 -11.25 -2.33 11.80
N PHE A 138 -11.97 -2.42 10.70
CA PHE A 138 -11.70 -1.64 9.51
C PHE A 138 -12.98 -0.97 9.00
N VAL A 139 -12.83 0.30 8.64
CA VAL A 139 -13.93 1.15 8.19
C VAL A 139 -13.86 1.29 6.68
N VAL A 140 -14.93 0.89 6.01
CA VAL A 140 -15.06 0.94 4.55
C VAL A 140 -15.94 2.12 4.16
N SER A 141 -15.47 2.97 3.28
CA SER A 141 -16.24 4.08 2.70
C SER A 141 -16.09 4.14 1.19
N VAL A 142 -17.12 4.68 0.52
CA VAL A 142 -17.13 4.91 -0.92
C VAL A 142 -16.87 6.37 -1.20
N ARG A 143 -15.95 6.66 -2.09
CA ARG A 143 -15.60 8.01 -2.55
C ARG A 143 -15.93 8.15 -4.04
N SER A 144 -16.44 9.32 -4.41
CA SER A 144 -16.70 9.70 -5.80
C SER A 144 -16.56 11.20 -5.95
N ALA A 145 -16.47 11.70 -7.18
CA ALA A 145 -16.59 13.13 -7.43
C ALA A 145 -17.97 13.62 -6.94
N LYS A 146 -18.04 14.87 -6.47
CA LYS A 146 -19.24 15.43 -5.82
C LYS A 146 -20.54 15.33 -6.65
N LYS A 147 -20.42 15.28 -7.97
CA LYS A 147 -21.55 15.16 -8.91
C LYS A 147 -22.18 13.77 -8.96
N TRP A 148 -21.49 12.75 -8.45
CA TRP A 148 -21.94 11.36 -8.50
C TRP A 148 -22.47 10.89 -7.15
N ARG A 149 -23.54 10.11 -7.19
CA ARG A 149 -24.10 9.44 -6.01
C ARG A 149 -23.94 7.94 -6.15
N PRO A 150 -23.51 7.23 -5.10
CA PRO A 150 -23.27 5.79 -5.13
C PRO A 150 -24.60 5.00 -5.05
N GLN A 151 -25.42 5.06 -6.12
CA GLN A 151 -26.69 4.33 -6.21
C GLN A 151 -26.51 2.97 -6.90
N GLY A 152 -27.14 1.92 -6.37
CA GLY A 152 -27.13 0.58 -6.93
C GLY A 152 -25.78 -0.12 -6.86
N LEU A 153 -24.78 0.46 -6.18
CA LEU A 153 -23.48 -0.18 -5.98
C LEU A 153 -23.62 -1.33 -5.00
N LYS A 154 -22.79 -2.36 -5.17
CA LYS A 154 -22.77 -3.51 -4.27
C LYS A 154 -21.39 -3.64 -3.63
N LEU A 155 -21.38 -3.92 -2.33
CA LEU A 155 -20.15 -4.22 -1.60
C LEU A 155 -20.07 -5.73 -1.39
N LEU A 156 -18.99 -6.32 -1.89
CA LEU A 156 -18.64 -7.71 -1.68
C LEU A 156 -17.37 -7.77 -0.82
N VAL A 157 -17.41 -8.51 0.28
CA VAL A 157 -16.23 -8.85 1.08
C VAL A 157 -16.10 -10.36 1.07
N HIS A 158 -14.95 -10.87 0.67
CA HIS A 158 -14.68 -12.30 0.68
C HIS A 158 -13.26 -12.61 1.17
N ARG A 159 -13.06 -13.85 1.63
CA ARG A 159 -11.77 -14.40 2.05
C ARG A 159 -11.53 -15.71 1.29
N CYS A 160 -10.47 -15.76 0.47
CA CYS A 160 -10.13 -16.96 -0.32
C CYS A 160 -11.34 -17.53 -1.10
N GLY A 161 -12.16 -16.68 -1.72
CA GLY A 161 -13.36 -17.09 -2.46
C GLY A 161 -14.62 -17.33 -1.60
N THR A 162 -14.51 -17.38 -0.27
CA THR A 162 -15.68 -17.50 0.61
C THR A 162 -16.27 -16.12 0.86
N GLN A 163 -17.53 -15.92 0.48
CA GLN A 163 -18.26 -14.68 0.70
C GLN A 163 -18.52 -14.49 2.21
N CYS A 164 -18.08 -13.33 2.74
CA CYS A 164 -18.32 -12.92 4.13
C CYS A 164 -19.42 -11.87 4.23
N TYR A 165 -19.51 -11.00 3.22
CA TYR A 165 -20.51 -9.94 3.16
C TYR A 165 -20.85 -9.64 1.70
N TYR A 166 -22.14 -9.46 1.39
CA TYR A 166 -22.61 -9.00 0.09
C TYR A 166 -23.94 -8.28 0.25
N LYS A 167 -23.93 -6.97 0.06
CA LYS A 167 -25.13 -6.12 0.11
C LYS A 167 -24.99 -4.91 -0.82
N GLU A 168 -26.13 -4.34 -1.18
CA GLU A 168 -26.16 -3.04 -1.83
C GLU A 168 -25.65 -1.96 -0.89
N TRP A 169 -24.83 -1.07 -1.42
CA TRP A 169 -24.32 0.09 -0.68
C TRP A 169 -25.45 1.08 -0.44
N ASN A 170 -25.78 1.34 0.82
CA ASN A 170 -26.72 2.38 1.17
C ASN A 170 -26.04 3.76 1.05
N PRO A 171 -26.45 4.62 0.09
CA PRO A 171 -25.82 5.94 -0.12
C PRO A 171 -26.03 6.93 1.04
N GLN A 172 -26.92 6.62 1.97
CA GLN A 172 -27.13 7.41 3.19
C GLN A 172 -26.08 7.10 4.27
N HIS A 173 -25.42 5.96 4.18
CA HIS A 173 -24.32 5.61 5.09
C HIS A 173 -23.00 6.19 4.58
N ALA A 174 -22.31 6.94 5.43
CA ALA A 174 -20.99 7.47 5.11
C ALA A 174 -19.94 6.36 5.05
N SER A 175 -20.12 5.29 5.86
CA SER A 175 -19.20 4.15 5.96
C SER A 175 -19.88 2.93 6.56
N LEU A 176 -19.21 1.77 6.40
CA LEU A 176 -19.52 0.52 7.09
C LEU A 176 -18.32 0.13 7.93
N THR A 177 -18.56 -0.36 9.15
CA THR A 177 -17.51 -0.85 10.04
C THR A 177 -17.60 -2.37 10.13
N PHE A 178 -16.46 -3.04 10.00
CA PHE A 178 -16.30 -4.46 10.21
C PHE A 178 -15.40 -4.67 11.43
N LEU A 179 -15.91 -5.37 12.46
CA LEU A 179 -15.14 -5.68 13.65
C LEU A 179 -14.20 -6.86 13.36
N ARG A 180 -12.98 -6.76 13.85
CA ARG A 180 -11.95 -7.78 13.58
C ARG A 180 -12.24 -9.10 14.30
N ASP A 181 -12.81 -9.05 15.47
CA ASP A 181 -13.16 -10.21 16.28
C ASP A 181 -14.38 -11.01 15.73
N GLU A 182 -15.21 -10.37 14.90
CA GLU A 182 -16.31 -11.03 14.20
C GLU A 182 -15.87 -11.74 12.91
N LEU A 183 -14.63 -11.54 12.48
CA LEU A 183 -14.09 -12.07 11.24
C LEU A 183 -12.94 -13.04 11.51
N PRO A 184 -12.92 -14.24 10.90
CA PRO A 184 -11.75 -15.12 10.97
C PRO A 184 -10.48 -14.44 10.47
N GLY A 185 -9.32 -14.73 11.08
CA GLY A 185 -8.03 -14.19 10.64
C GLY A 185 -7.73 -14.52 9.17
N GLY A 186 -7.08 -13.61 8.46
CA GLY A 186 -6.64 -13.81 7.09
C GLY A 186 -6.77 -12.59 6.18
N LEU A 187 -6.48 -12.80 4.89
CA LEU A 187 -6.55 -11.76 3.87
C LEU A 187 -7.97 -11.67 3.31
N TYR A 188 -8.55 -10.49 3.42
CA TYR A 188 -9.86 -10.14 2.86
C TYR A 188 -9.69 -9.31 1.61
N GLN A 189 -10.51 -9.61 0.61
CA GLN A 189 -10.68 -8.81 -0.60
C GLN A 189 -12.04 -8.12 -0.52
N ILE A 190 -12.03 -6.81 -0.63
CA ILE A 190 -13.20 -5.94 -0.58
C ILE A 190 -13.39 -5.35 -1.96
N LEU A 191 -14.52 -5.62 -2.60
CA LEU A 191 -14.84 -5.14 -3.93
C LEU A 191 -16.06 -4.23 -3.90
N LEU A 192 -15.98 -3.13 -4.61
CA LEU A 192 -17.12 -2.28 -4.94
C LEU A 192 -17.54 -2.61 -6.37
N LEU A 193 -18.76 -3.09 -6.53
CA LEU A 193 -19.29 -3.52 -7.81
C LEU A 193 -20.34 -2.53 -8.33
N SER A 194 -20.41 -2.42 -9.63
CA SER A 194 -21.52 -1.74 -10.32
C SER A 194 -22.85 -2.46 -10.11
N PRO A 195 -23.98 -1.86 -10.45
CA PRO A 195 -25.27 -2.56 -10.48
C PRO A 195 -25.26 -3.82 -11.36
N THR A 196 -24.44 -3.83 -12.43
CA THR A 196 -24.27 -4.95 -13.37
C THR A 196 -23.22 -5.99 -12.93
N GLY A 197 -22.48 -5.73 -11.84
CA GLY A 197 -21.50 -6.65 -11.27
C GLY A 197 -20.05 -6.39 -11.70
N GLU A 198 -19.76 -5.33 -12.43
CA GLU A 198 -18.40 -4.94 -12.80
C GLU A 198 -17.68 -4.30 -11.61
N ALA A 199 -16.41 -4.62 -11.43
CA ALA A 199 -15.62 -4.06 -10.33
C ALA A 199 -15.17 -2.63 -10.63
N TYR A 200 -15.59 -1.68 -9.77
CA TYR A 200 -15.10 -0.31 -9.79
C TYR A 200 -13.81 -0.14 -8.99
N SER A 201 -13.72 -0.80 -7.85
CA SER A 201 -12.59 -0.63 -6.94
C SER A 201 -12.41 -1.86 -6.09
N GLU A 202 -11.15 -2.14 -5.73
CA GLU A 202 -10.75 -3.27 -4.92
C GLU A 202 -9.78 -2.84 -3.83
N ARG A 203 -9.90 -3.47 -2.64
CA ARG A 203 -8.98 -3.29 -1.52
C ARG A 203 -8.69 -4.64 -0.86
N LEU A 204 -7.42 -4.84 -0.50
CA LEU A 204 -6.99 -5.96 0.33
C LEU A 204 -6.79 -5.49 1.77
N VAL A 205 -7.31 -6.25 2.71
CA VAL A 205 -7.18 -6.00 4.15
C VAL A 205 -6.80 -7.30 4.85
N PHE A 206 -5.82 -7.23 5.71
CA PHE A 206 -5.46 -8.34 6.59
C PHE A 206 -6.14 -8.17 7.94
N ASN A 207 -6.81 -9.24 8.38
CA ASN A 207 -7.46 -9.32 9.69
C ASN A 207 -6.64 -10.14 10.68
#